data_c3cbcc6c989bbb398f6efbba53087301
#
_entry.id   c3cbcc6c989bbb398f6efbba53087301
#
_cell.length_a   1.000
_cell.length_b   1.000
_cell.length_c   1.000
_cell.angle_alpha   90.00
_cell.angle_beta   90.00
_cell.angle_gamma   90.00
#
_symmetry.space_group_name_H-M   'P 1'
#
loop_
_entity.id
_entity.type
_entity.pdbx_description
1 polymer ?
#
loop_
_entity_poly.entity_id
_entity_poly.type
_entity_poly.pdbx_seq_one_letter_code
_entity_poly.pdbx_strand_id
1 'polypeptide(L)'
;VDWSAKTFIQPKLDGVRCIFTKDGAYSRTGKQFKNVAHIEEDLEDFFNDNPNSILDGELYNHDLKHDFEKIISLVRKQKPTDEDRFEAGSLVQYHVYDTTHNMLHQVKYEDRYNWLRMNLPIYKTMTLIANTTVDSIGEAKMLHDVHLAKGYEGSILRTNGFYEQKRSYNLQKF
;
A
#
# COMPACT_ATOMS: atom_id res chain seq x y z
N VAL A 1 -18.23 10.68 -6.77
CA VAL A 1 -17.48 10.01 -7.85
C VAL A 1 -18.16 10.32 -9.17
N ASP A 2 -17.39 10.72 -10.15
CA ASP A 2 -17.86 10.85 -11.52
C ASP A 2 -17.68 9.49 -12.22
N TRP A 3 -18.79 8.79 -12.45
CA TRP A 3 -18.79 7.46 -13.05
C TRP A 3 -18.52 7.46 -14.56
N SER A 4 -18.45 8.63 -15.20
CA SER A 4 -17.98 8.75 -16.58
C SER A 4 -16.46 8.57 -16.67
N ALA A 5 -15.75 8.77 -15.57
CA ALA A 5 -14.31 8.54 -15.46
C ALA A 5 -14.03 7.12 -14.97
N LYS A 6 -12.99 6.48 -15.51
CA LYS A 6 -12.56 5.15 -15.07
C LYS A 6 -12.25 5.16 -13.58
N THR A 7 -12.93 4.30 -12.84
CA THR A 7 -12.85 4.20 -11.39
C THR A 7 -12.48 2.79 -10.97
N PHE A 8 -11.68 2.68 -9.92
CA PHE A 8 -11.24 1.42 -9.33
C PHE A 8 -11.68 1.34 -7.89
N ILE A 9 -11.90 0.13 -7.39
CA ILE A 9 -12.15 -0.15 -5.98
C ILE A 9 -11.08 -1.09 -5.43
N GLN A 10 -10.61 -0.78 -4.24
CA GLN A 10 -9.62 -1.56 -3.48
C GLN A 10 -10.12 -1.78 -2.06
N PRO A 11 -9.74 -2.89 -1.38
CA PRO A 11 -10.00 -3.01 0.05
C PRO A 11 -9.26 -1.91 0.82
N LYS A 12 -9.92 -1.35 1.83
CA LYS A 12 -9.31 -0.40 2.75
C LYS A 12 -8.66 -1.18 3.89
N LEU A 13 -7.35 -1.08 3.99
CA LEU A 13 -6.55 -1.73 5.01
C LEU A 13 -6.50 -0.86 6.27
N ASP A 14 -6.63 -1.49 7.43
CA ASP A 14 -6.43 -0.85 8.73
C ASP A 14 -5.00 -1.12 9.21
N GLY A 15 -4.05 -0.46 8.60
CA GLY A 15 -2.62 -0.59 8.86
C GLY A 15 -1.93 0.74 9.05
N VAL A 16 -0.65 0.79 8.76
CA VAL A 16 0.18 1.99 8.85
C VAL A 16 0.72 2.33 7.48
N ARG A 17 0.31 3.48 6.93
CA ARG A 17 0.81 3.94 5.63
C ARG A 17 2.32 4.08 5.65
N CYS A 18 2.96 3.51 4.65
CA CYS A 18 4.39 3.51 4.49
C CYS A 18 4.79 3.81 3.05
N ILE A 19 5.74 4.72 2.90
CA ILE A 19 6.38 5.05 1.63
C ILE A 19 7.78 4.47 1.65
N PHE A 20 8.07 3.58 0.71
CA PHE A 20 9.41 3.02 0.51
C PHE A 20 10.13 3.73 -0.63
N THR A 21 11.39 4.06 -0.37
CA THR A 21 12.37 4.53 -1.35
C THR A 21 13.63 3.69 -1.23
N LYS A 22 14.60 3.88 -2.11
CA LYS A 22 15.94 3.26 -1.99
C LYS A 22 16.64 3.57 -0.65
N ASP A 23 16.24 4.66 0.02
CA ASP A 23 16.85 5.14 1.27
C ASP A 23 16.10 4.60 2.52
N GLY A 24 15.03 3.83 2.33
CA GLY A 24 14.28 3.19 3.40
C GLY A 24 12.78 3.50 3.41
N ALA A 25 12.17 3.20 4.54
CA ALA A 25 10.74 3.27 4.77
C ALA A 25 10.38 4.51 5.61
N TYR A 26 9.35 5.25 5.18
CA TYR A 26 8.96 6.51 5.81
C TYR A 26 7.45 6.60 6.00
N SER A 27 7.05 7.23 7.11
CA SER A 27 5.66 7.61 7.34
C SER A 27 5.24 8.76 6.42
N ARG A 28 3.93 9.02 6.37
CA ARG A 28 3.38 10.17 5.65
C ARG A 28 4.00 11.52 6.04
N THR A 29 4.46 11.65 7.28
CA THR A 29 5.09 12.87 7.81
C THR A 29 6.61 12.87 7.70
N GLY A 30 7.20 11.86 7.07
CA GLY A 30 8.64 11.76 6.84
C GLY A 30 9.43 11.11 7.98
N LYS A 31 8.77 10.57 9.01
CA LYS A 31 9.45 9.81 10.06
C LYS A 31 9.85 8.43 9.54
N GLN A 32 11.11 8.06 9.70
CA GLN A 32 11.62 6.76 9.24
C GLN A 32 11.13 5.62 10.14
N PHE A 33 10.67 4.53 9.52
CA PHE A 33 10.43 3.26 10.19
C PHE A 33 11.74 2.48 10.31
N LYS A 34 12.05 1.99 11.51
CA LYS A 34 13.32 1.30 11.83
C LYS A 34 13.19 -0.21 11.99
N ASN A 35 11.96 -0.74 12.01
CA ASN A 35 11.70 -2.16 12.26
C ASN A 35 11.02 -2.85 11.08
N VAL A 36 11.52 -2.61 9.88
CA VAL A 36 11.02 -3.19 8.61
C VAL A 36 12.17 -3.68 7.72
N ALA A 37 13.30 -4.05 8.32
CA ALA A 37 14.51 -4.48 7.61
C ALA A 37 14.25 -5.65 6.64
N HIS A 38 13.40 -6.59 7.01
CA HIS A 38 13.02 -7.73 6.17
C HIS A 38 12.34 -7.31 4.86
N ILE A 39 11.57 -6.21 4.87
CA ILE A 39 10.93 -5.67 3.65
C ILE A 39 11.97 -4.87 2.84
N GLU A 40 12.87 -4.15 3.51
CA GLU A 40 13.97 -3.43 2.85
C GLU A 40 14.87 -4.41 2.09
N GLU A 41 15.20 -5.55 2.69
CA GLU A 41 15.97 -6.63 2.05
C GLU A 41 15.24 -7.19 0.82
N ASP A 42 13.94 -7.49 0.94
CA ASP A 42 13.13 -7.98 -0.17
C ASP A 42 13.02 -6.98 -1.33
N LEU A 43 13.16 -5.69 -1.05
CA LEU A 43 13.10 -4.61 -2.04
C LEU A 43 14.47 -4.16 -2.57
N GLU A 44 15.58 -4.73 -2.12
CA GLU A 44 16.92 -4.30 -2.49
C GLU A 44 17.13 -4.36 -4.00
N ASP A 45 16.88 -5.49 -4.62
CA ASP A 45 17.03 -5.65 -6.07
C ASP A 45 16.08 -4.74 -6.86
N PHE A 46 14.83 -4.59 -6.38
CA PHE A 46 13.86 -3.68 -6.99
C PHE A 46 14.38 -2.24 -7.05
N PHE A 47 14.95 -1.72 -5.95
CA PHE A 47 15.48 -0.37 -5.92
C PHE A 47 16.85 -0.23 -6.57
N ASN A 48 17.63 -1.30 -6.69
CA ASN A 48 18.85 -1.30 -7.51
C ASN A 48 18.50 -1.11 -8.99
N ASP A 49 17.46 -1.77 -9.47
CA ASP A 49 16.98 -1.64 -10.84
C ASP A 49 16.17 -0.34 -11.07
N ASN A 50 15.50 0.17 -10.04
CA ASN A 50 14.59 1.33 -10.11
C ASN A 50 14.90 2.35 -8.99
N PRO A 51 16.10 2.99 -9.00
CA PRO A 51 16.57 3.80 -7.86
C PRO A 51 15.75 5.07 -7.58
N ASN A 52 14.96 5.53 -8.56
CA ASN A 52 14.14 6.74 -8.43
C ASN A 52 12.65 6.42 -8.16
N SER A 53 12.32 5.15 -8.01
CA SER A 53 10.95 4.73 -7.70
C SER A 53 10.60 4.99 -6.25
N ILE A 54 9.33 5.30 -6.04
CA ILE A 54 8.71 5.43 -4.73
C ILE A 54 7.53 4.47 -4.70
N LEU A 55 7.48 3.59 -3.70
CA LEU A 55 6.35 2.71 -3.45
C LEU A 55 5.47 3.30 -2.36
N ASP A 56 4.17 3.30 -2.56
CA ASP A 56 3.16 3.74 -1.59
C ASP A 56 2.27 2.57 -1.22
N GLY A 57 2.14 2.30 0.06
CA GLY A 57 1.43 1.14 0.55
C GLY A 57 1.14 1.19 2.05
N GLU A 58 0.72 0.06 2.57
CA GLU A 58 0.35 -0.13 3.96
C GLU A 58 1.17 -1.24 4.61
N LEU A 59 1.76 -0.96 5.76
CA LEU A 59 2.29 -1.99 6.65
C LEU A 59 1.10 -2.65 7.35
N TYR A 60 0.89 -3.93 7.09
CA TYR A 60 -0.34 -4.63 7.41
C TYR A 60 -0.15 -6.13 7.47
N ASN A 61 -1.05 -6.82 8.12
CA ASN A 61 -1.23 -8.26 8.01
C ASN A 61 -2.70 -8.60 8.23
N HIS A 62 -3.35 -9.19 7.24
CA HIS A 62 -4.78 -9.49 7.31
C HIS A 62 -5.14 -10.52 8.38
N ASP A 63 -4.23 -11.40 8.74
CA ASP A 63 -4.42 -12.35 9.84
C ASP A 63 -4.50 -11.66 11.20
N LEU A 64 -4.00 -10.41 11.29
CA LEU A 64 -4.06 -9.55 12.47
C LEU A 64 -5.11 -8.43 12.35
N LYS A 65 -6.10 -8.58 11.50
CA LYS A 65 -7.15 -7.57 11.25
C LYS A 65 -7.95 -7.15 12.50
N HIS A 66 -7.96 -7.99 13.53
CA HIS A 66 -8.58 -7.69 14.83
C HIS A 66 -7.57 -7.24 15.90
N ASP A 67 -6.29 -7.13 15.55
CA ASP A 67 -5.21 -6.70 16.45
C ASP A 67 -4.29 -5.68 15.76
N PHE A 68 -4.87 -4.58 15.34
CA PHE A 68 -4.16 -3.47 14.69
C PHE A 68 -3.05 -2.89 15.58
N GLU A 69 -3.26 -2.86 16.90
CA GLU A 69 -2.26 -2.37 17.87
C GLU A 69 -0.95 -3.16 17.79
N LYS A 70 -1.00 -4.43 17.44
CA LYS A 70 0.20 -5.26 17.28
C LYS A 70 1.09 -4.75 16.16
N ILE A 71 0.51 -4.44 14.98
CA ILE A 71 1.25 -3.87 13.86
C ILE A 71 1.82 -2.51 14.21
N ILE A 72 1.01 -1.62 14.80
CA ILE A 72 1.48 -0.30 15.24
C ILE A 72 2.66 -0.42 16.20
N SER A 73 2.55 -1.28 17.21
CA SER A 73 3.60 -1.44 18.22
C SER A 73 4.93 -1.89 17.61
N LEU A 74 4.89 -2.79 16.63
CA LEU A 74 6.08 -3.29 15.95
C LEU A 74 6.72 -2.23 15.04
N VAL A 75 5.93 -1.58 14.18
CA VAL A 75 6.47 -0.64 13.18
C VAL A 75 6.94 0.68 13.78
N ARG A 76 6.43 1.08 14.94
CA ARG A 76 6.83 2.31 15.63
C ARG A 76 8.12 2.20 16.43
N LYS A 77 8.70 1.01 16.59
CA LYS A 77 9.96 0.80 17.30
C LYS A 77 11.11 1.57 16.62
N GLN A 78 11.72 2.51 17.34
CA GLN A 78 12.82 3.32 16.83
C GLN A 78 14.20 2.73 17.18
N LYS A 79 14.25 1.88 18.19
CA LYS A 79 15.44 1.12 18.62
C LYS A 79 15.05 -0.35 18.77
N PRO A 80 14.72 -1.05 17.67
CA PRO A 80 14.26 -2.42 17.74
C PRO A 80 15.38 -3.34 18.25
N THR A 81 15.00 -4.26 19.13
CA THR A 81 15.85 -5.37 19.54
C THR A 81 15.85 -6.46 18.46
N ASP A 82 16.70 -7.48 18.62
CA ASP A 82 16.69 -8.65 17.71
C ASP A 82 15.36 -9.40 17.76
N GLU A 83 14.74 -9.49 18.95
CA GLU A 83 13.38 -10.05 19.11
C GLU A 83 12.33 -9.23 18.37
N ASP A 84 12.39 -7.89 18.47
CA ASP A 84 11.50 -6.99 17.75
C ASP A 84 11.62 -7.18 16.23
N ARG A 85 12.86 -7.33 15.72
CA ARG A 85 13.11 -7.58 14.30
C ARG A 85 12.59 -8.93 13.84
N PHE A 86 12.80 -9.97 14.64
CA PHE A 86 12.29 -11.31 14.35
C PHE A 86 10.76 -11.32 14.31
N GLU A 87 10.11 -10.69 15.27
CA GLU A 87 8.66 -10.60 15.34
C GLU A 87 8.08 -9.79 14.17
N ALA A 88 8.67 -8.64 13.84
CA ALA A 88 8.28 -7.85 12.68
C ALA A 88 8.47 -8.63 11.37
N GLY A 89 9.56 -9.36 11.21
CA GLY A 89 9.83 -10.21 10.05
C GLY A 89 8.78 -11.31 9.86
N SER A 90 8.18 -11.78 10.95
CA SER A 90 7.13 -12.81 10.92
C SER A 90 5.73 -12.24 10.68
N LEU A 91 5.44 -11.03 11.13
CA LEU A 91 4.08 -10.48 11.22
C LEU A 91 3.82 -9.29 10.31
N VAL A 92 4.81 -8.44 10.04
CA VAL A 92 4.61 -7.21 9.26
C VAL A 92 4.81 -7.49 7.78
N GLN A 93 3.77 -7.23 6.99
CA GLN A 93 3.79 -7.30 5.52
C GLN A 93 3.65 -5.90 4.94
N TYR A 94 4.09 -5.73 3.71
CA TYR A 94 3.91 -4.50 2.95
C TYR A 94 2.93 -4.72 1.80
N HIS A 95 1.79 -4.04 1.85
CA HIS A 95 0.73 -4.10 0.84
C HIS A 95 0.80 -2.84 -0.03
N VAL A 96 1.32 -2.99 -1.23
CA VAL A 96 1.55 -1.88 -2.17
C VAL A 96 0.27 -1.57 -2.93
N TYR A 97 -0.09 -0.29 -3.04
CA TYR A 97 -1.25 0.14 -3.81
C TYR A 97 -0.94 1.20 -4.87
N ASP A 98 0.21 1.85 -4.82
CA ASP A 98 0.60 2.84 -5.82
C ASP A 98 2.12 2.97 -5.93
N THR A 99 2.57 3.63 -6.97
CA THR A 99 3.97 3.97 -7.20
C THR A 99 4.10 5.31 -7.93
N THR A 100 5.23 5.96 -7.77
CA THR A 100 5.62 7.09 -8.60
C THR A 100 7.14 7.13 -8.71
N HIS A 101 7.65 7.86 -9.68
CA HIS A 101 9.04 8.30 -9.81
C HIS A 101 9.08 9.59 -10.62
N ASN A 102 10.23 10.21 -10.76
CA ASN A 102 10.38 11.52 -11.41
C ASN A 102 9.74 11.60 -12.81
N MET A 103 9.56 10.49 -13.51
CA MET A 103 8.92 10.42 -14.83
C MET A 103 7.46 9.96 -14.77
N LEU A 104 6.99 9.37 -13.66
CA LEU A 104 5.63 8.82 -13.52
C LEU A 104 4.65 9.74 -12.79
N HIS A 105 5.05 10.91 -12.31
CA HIS A 105 4.11 11.82 -11.62
C HIS A 105 3.01 12.36 -12.55
N GLN A 106 3.21 12.34 -13.86
CA GLN A 106 2.22 12.70 -14.88
C GLN A 106 1.57 11.48 -15.56
N VAL A 107 1.74 10.28 -15.00
CA VAL A 107 1.16 9.05 -15.53
C VAL A 107 -0.10 8.71 -14.75
N LYS A 108 -1.14 8.25 -15.45
CA LYS A 108 -2.41 7.87 -14.84
C LYS A 108 -2.26 6.63 -13.96
N TYR A 109 -3.15 6.49 -12.99
CA TYR A 109 -3.11 5.41 -12.01
C TYR A 109 -3.08 4.01 -12.64
N GLU A 110 -3.89 3.76 -13.66
CA GLU A 110 -3.92 2.46 -14.33
C GLU A 110 -2.55 2.03 -14.87
N ASP A 111 -1.82 2.98 -15.48
CA ASP A 111 -0.49 2.70 -16.04
C ASP A 111 0.54 2.49 -14.92
N ARG A 112 0.43 3.24 -13.82
CA ARG A 112 1.28 3.00 -12.63
C ARG A 112 1.00 1.64 -12.01
N TYR A 113 -0.25 1.24 -11.90
CA TYR A 113 -0.63 -0.06 -11.35
C TYR A 113 -0.18 -1.21 -12.26
N ASN A 114 -0.31 -1.08 -13.58
CA ASN A 114 0.18 -2.06 -14.54
C ASN A 114 1.70 -2.18 -14.47
N TRP A 115 2.42 -1.07 -14.30
CA TRP A 115 3.86 -1.09 -14.09
C TRP A 115 4.24 -1.85 -12.81
N LEU A 116 3.52 -1.64 -11.71
CA LEU A 116 3.71 -2.42 -10.48
C LEU A 116 3.51 -3.92 -10.68
N ARG A 117 2.46 -4.30 -11.40
CA ARG A 117 2.19 -5.73 -11.71
C ARG A 117 3.33 -6.40 -12.45
N MET A 118 4.06 -5.65 -13.27
CA MET A 118 5.17 -6.16 -14.07
C MET A 118 6.51 -6.15 -13.35
N ASN A 119 6.70 -5.24 -12.39
CA ASN A 119 8.01 -4.94 -11.82
C ASN A 119 8.14 -5.23 -10.32
N LEU A 120 7.02 -5.19 -9.57
CA LEU A 120 7.05 -5.46 -8.13
C LEU A 120 7.36 -6.94 -7.88
N PRO A 121 8.40 -7.27 -7.08
CA PRO A 121 8.66 -8.65 -6.72
C PRO A 121 7.56 -9.22 -5.84
N ILE A 122 7.34 -10.53 -5.93
CA ILE A 122 6.33 -11.24 -5.12
C ILE A 122 7.05 -12.01 -4.03
N TYR A 123 6.82 -11.61 -2.77
CA TYR A 123 7.32 -12.28 -1.58
C TYR A 123 6.18 -12.50 -0.57
N LYS A 124 6.41 -13.39 0.41
CA LYS A 124 5.47 -13.59 1.52
C LYS A 124 5.22 -12.30 2.32
N THR A 125 6.23 -11.43 2.39
CA THR A 125 6.23 -10.17 3.14
C THR A 125 5.68 -8.99 2.34
N MET A 126 5.40 -9.17 1.04
CA MET A 126 5.00 -8.09 0.17
C MET A 126 3.98 -8.55 -0.86
N THR A 127 2.93 -7.76 -1.04
CA THR A 127 1.89 -8.02 -2.02
C THR A 127 1.39 -6.74 -2.68
N LEU A 128 0.90 -6.86 -3.90
CA LEU A 128 0.17 -5.81 -4.59
C LEU A 128 -1.32 -5.94 -4.25
N ILE A 129 -1.95 -4.87 -3.78
CA ILE A 129 -3.37 -4.86 -3.43
C ILE A 129 -4.21 -5.13 -4.69
N ALA A 130 -5.22 -5.99 -4.54
CA ALA A 130 -6.19 -6.24 -5.62
C ALA A 130 -6.91 -4.95 -6.01
N ASN A 131 -7.06 -4.74 -7.31
CA ASN A 131 -7.65 -3.56 -7.89
C ASN A 131 -8.70 -3.97 -8.93
N THR A 132 -9.94 -3.55 -8.72
CA THR A 132 -11.07 -3.91 -9.58
C THR A 132 -11.68 -2.66 -10.20
N THR A 133 -11.89 -2.65 -11.51
CA THR A 133 -12.63 -1.57 -12.19
C THR A 133 -14.10 -1.65 -11.86
N VAL A 134 -14.73 -0.51 -11.60
CA VAL A 134 -16.17 -0.37 -11.36
C VAL A 134 -16.75 0.77 -12.18
N ASP A 135 -17.91 0.53 -12.75
CA ASP A 135 -18.57 1.47 -13.67
C ASP A 135 -19.83 2.12 -13.06
N SER A 136 -20.22 1.70 -11.87
CA SER A 136 -21.41 2.19 -11.21
C SER A 136 -21.32 2.14 -9.68
N ILE A 137 -22.15 2.93 -9.03
CA ILE A 137 -22.34 2.88 -7.58
C ILE A 137 -22.86 1.51 -7.09
N GLY A 138 -23.66 0.82 -7.91
CA GLY A 138 -24.18 -0.51 -7.59
C GLY A 138 -23.06 -1.54 -7.51
N GLU A 139 -22.18 -1.58 -8.49
CA GLU A 139 -20.99 -2.45 -8.48
C GLU A 139 -20.04 -2.12 -7.33
N ALA A 140 -19.81 -0.82 -7.09
CA ALA A 140 -18.97 -0.39 -5.99
C ALA A 140 -19.52 -0.85 -4.63
N LYS A 141 -20.83 -0.74 -4.40
CA LYS A 141 -21.49 -1.23 -3.17
C LYS A 141 -21.37 -2.74 -3.01
N MET A 142 -21.58 -3.49 -4.08
CA MET A 142 -21.47 -4.96 -4.05
C MET A 142 -20.06 -5.39 -3.66
N LEU A 143 -19.02 -4.79 -4.24
CA LEU A 143 -17.64 -5.08 -3.90
C LEU A 143 -17.25 -4.58 -2.51
N HIS A 144 -17.80 -3.45 -2.08
CA HIS A 144 -17.64 -2.96 -0.71
C HIS A 144 -18.17 -3.97 0.31
N ASP A 145 -19.36 -4.53 0.09
CA ASP A 145 -19.93 -5.57 0.95
C ASP A 145 -19.04 -6.83 0.99
N VAL A 146 -18.45 -7.21 -0.15
CA VAL A 146 -17.45 -8.30 -0.21
C VAL A 146 -16.22 -7.98 0.63
N HIS A 147 -15.70 -6.75 0.57
CA HIS A 147 -14.55 -6.34 1.39
C HIS A 147 -14.88 -6.39 2.88
N LEU A 148 -16.05 -5.89 3.29
CA LEU A 148 -16.51 -5.98 4.69
C LEU A 148 -16.67 -7.44 5.13
N ALA A 149 -17.26 -8.30 4.32
CA ALA A 149 -17.41 -9.72 4.61
C ALA A 149 -16.07 -10.45 4.78
N LYS A 150 -15.03 -9.99 4.08
CA LYS A 150 -13.64 -10.49 4.23
C LYS A 150 -12.90 -9.89 5.44
N GLY A 151 -13.51 -8.98 6.18
CA GLY A 151 -12.95 -8.38 7.39
C GLY A 151 -12.08 -7.14 7.16
N TYR A 152 -12.14 -6.52 5.99
CA TYR A 152 -11.51 -5.22 5.76
C TYR A 152 -12.33 -4.09 6.39
N GLU A 153 -11.69 -2.94 6.65
CA GLU A 153 -12.34 -1.75 7.24
C GLU A 153 -13.42 -1.15 6.32
N GLY A 154 -13.29 -1.36 5.03
CA GLY A 154 -14.17 -0.83 4.00
C GLY A 154 -13.48 -0.89 2.65
N SER A 155 -13.72 0.12 1.82
CA SER A 155 -13.14 0.23 0.49
C SER A 155 -12.58 1.62 0.22
N ILE A 156 -11.65 1.69 -0.72
CA ILE A 156 -11.18 2.94 -1.32
C ILE A 156 -11.61 2.95 -2.78
N LEU A 157 -12.34 3.98 -3.17
CA LEU A 157 -12.55 4.30 -4.58
C LEU A 157 -11.42 5.19 -5.08
N ARG A 158 -10.87 4.83 -6.21
CA ARG A 158 -9.73 5.50 -6.81
C ARG A 158 -10.05 5.86 -8.26
N THR A 159 -9.94 7.12 -8.62
CA THR A 159 -10.07 7.55 -10.01
C THR A 159 -8.75 7.36 -10.76
N ASN A 160 -8.83 7.32 -12.09
CA ASN A 160 -7.65 7.18 -12.95
C ASN A 160 -6.88 8.51 -13.08
N GLY A 161 -6.47 9.07 -11.95
CA GLY A 161 -5.77 10.35 -11.86
C GLY A 161 -4.25 10.22 -11.74
N PHE A 162 -3.59 11.36 -11.66
CA PHE A 162 -2.15 11.44 -11.39
C PHE A 162 -1.85 11.15 -9.92
N TYR A 163 -0.59 10.79 -9.64
CA TYR A 163 -0.13 10.55 -8.27
C TYR A 163 -0.05 11.86 -7.47
N GLU A 164 -0.61 11.83 -6.27
CA GLU A 164 -0.55 12.95 -5.33
C GLU A 164 -0.17 12.44 -3.93
N GLN A 165 0.88 13.02 -3.33
CA GLN A 165 1.32 12.66 -1.97
C GLN A 165 0.48 13.29 -0.86
N LYS A 166 -0.49 14.12 -1.20
CA LYS A 166 -1.41 14.78 -0.26
C LYS A 166 -2.79 14.14 -0.29
N ARG A 167 -3.68 14.59 0.59
CA ARG A 167 -5.10 14.24 0.53
C ARG A 167 -5.64 14.62 -0.86
N SER A 168 -6.14 13.64 -1.59
CA SER A 168 -6.54 13.78 -2.99
C SER A 168 -8.02 13.46 -3.16
N TYR A 169 -8.69 14.19 -4.05
CA TYR A 169 -10.04 13.84 -4.52
C TYR A 169 -10.06 12.58 -5.38
N ASN A 170 -8.90 12.13 -5.86
CA ASN A 170 -8.75 10.88 -6.59
C ASN A 170 -8.93 9.63 -5.70
N LEU A 171 -8.95 9.80 -4.37
CA LEU A 171 -9.10 8.74 -3.37
C LEU A 171 -10.29 9.07 -2.47
N GLN A 172 -11.31 8.23 -2.49
CA GLN A 172 -12.51 8.41 -1.68
C GLN A 172 -12.76 7.15 -0.84
N LYS A 173 -12.96 7.34 0.46
CA LYS A 173 -13.41 6.27 1.34
C LYS A 173 -14.85 5.91 1.01
N PHE A 174 -15.12 4.64 1.02
CA PHE A 174 -16.43 4.08 0.73
C PHE A 174 -16.86 3.12 1.84
#